data_625422f9669f49fde847540bfb83e160
#
_entry.id   625422f9669f49fde847540bfb83e160
#
_cell.length_a   1.000
_cell.length_b   1.000
_cell.length_c   1.000
_cell.angle_alpha   90.00
_cell.angle_beta   90.00
_cell.angle_gamma   90.00
#
_symmetry.space_group_name_H-M   'P 1'
#
loop_
_entity.id
_entity.type
_entity.pdbx_description
1 polymer ?
#
loop_
_entity_poly.entity_id
_entity_poly.type
_entity_poly.pdbx_seq_one_letter_code
_entity_poly.pdbx_strand_id
1 'polypeptide(L)'
;STVVIDQFQMDGKMRRIAATILAARDSHKAMIIGQKGERLKKISTDARIDMEKLFDGKVFLETWVKVKRGWADDRAELRAQGLE
;
A
#
# COMPACT_ATOMS: atom_id res chain seq x y z
N SER A 1 9.13 -3.74 -5.75
CA SER A 1 7.85 -3.03 -5.69
C SER A 1 7.94 -1.86 -4.73
N THR A 2 7.12 -0.86 -4.98
CA THR A 2 7.10 0.36 -4.18
C THR A 2 5.83 0.40 -3.36
N VAL A 3 5.94 0.89 -2.12
CA VAL A 3 4.78 1.07 -1.26
C VAL A 3 4.62 2.55 -0.97
N VAL A 4 3.41 3.03 -1.13
CA VAL A 4 3.06 4.43 -0.85
C VAL A 4 2.07 4.47 0.30
N ILE A 5 2.36 5.28 1.30
CA ILE A 5 1.42 5.49 2.40
C ILE A 5 0.46 6.60 1.99
N ASP A 6 -0.81 6.25 1.83
CA ASP A 6 -1.82 7.19 1.40
C ASP A 6 -2.42 7.99 2.56
N GLN A 7 -2.57 7.35 3.69
CA GLN A 7 -3.14 7.97 4.87
C GLN A 7 -2.49 7.44 6.13
N PHE A 8 -2.34 8.32 7.09
CA PHE A 8 -1.89 7.97 8.42
C PHE A 8 -2.67 8.84 9.39
N GLN A 9 -3.57 8.24 10.16
CA GLN A 9 -4.42 8.96 11.09
C GLN A 9 -4.44 8.28 12.45
N MET A 10 -4.61 9.09 13.49
CA MET A 10 -4.84 8.57 14.82
C MET A 10 -6.34 8.54 15.09
N ASP A 11 -6.82 7.41 15.56
CA ASP A 11 -8.21 7.25 15.95
C ASP A 11 -8.19 6.75 17.39
N GLY A 12 -8.19 7.69 18.33
CA GLY A 12 -7.91 7.35 19.71
C GLY A 12 -6.48 6.85 19.84
N LYS A 13 -6.34 5.64 20.34
CA LYS A 13 -5.02 5.00 20.49
C LYS A 13 -4.66 4.15 19.29
N MET A 14 -5.57 3.99 18.34
CA MET A 14 -5.32 3.18 17.16
C MET A 14 -4.79 4.03 16.02
N ARG A 15 -3.75 3.55 15.37
CA ARG A 15 -3.25 4.16 14.15
C ARG A 15 -3.97 3.54 12.96
N ARG A 16 -4.54 4.39 12.11
CA ARG A 16 -5.19 3.95 10.88
C ARG A 16 -4.31 4.31 9.72
N ILE A 17 -3.84 3.29 9.01
CA ILE A 17 -2.88 3.46 7.93
C ILE A 17 -3.46 2.85 6.66
N ALA A 18 -3.38 3.60 5.58
CA ALA A 18 -3.76 3.11 4.26
C ALA A 18 -2.53 3.15 3.37
N ALA A 19 -2.26 2.06 2.69
CA ALA A 19 -1.08 1.92 1.86
C ALA A 19 -1.42 1.32 0.51
N THR A 20 -0.74 1.78 -0.53
CA THR A 20 -0.86 1.22 -1.87
C THR A 20 0.46 0.57 -2.25
N ILE A 21 0.39 -0.67 -2.70
CA ILE A 21 1.53 -1.39 -3.24
C ILE A 21 1.51 -1.21 -4.76
N LEU A 22 2.59 -0.68 -5.32
CA LEU A 22 2.67 -0.46 -6.76
C LEU A 22 3.36 -1.65 -7.43
N ALA A 23 2.65 -2.30 -8.33
CA ALA A 23 3.17 -3.39 -9.12
C ALA A 23 3.58 -2.87 -10.50
N ALA A 24 4.64 -3.44 -11.05
CA ALA A 24 5.15 -2.99 -12.34
C ALA A 24 4.23 -3.36 -13.50
N ARG A 25 3.49 -4.45 -13.37
CA ARG A 25 2.60 -4.95 -14.42
C ARG A 25 1.51 -5.84 -13.82
N ASP A 26 0.52 -6.18 -14.65
CA ASP A 26 -0.62 -6.96 -14.19
C ASP A 26 -0.23 -8.31 -13.60
N SER A 27 0.76 -8.97 -14.19
CA SER A 27 1.24 -10.25 -13.68
C SER A 27 1.82 -10.11 -12.27
N HIS A 28 2.54 -9.04 -12.00
CA HIS A 28 3.05 -8.74 -10.67
C HIS A 28 1.92 -8.52 -9.68
N LYS A 29 0.91 -7.75 -10.10
CA LYS A 29 -0.25 -7.50 -9.25
C LYS A 29 -0.91 -8.80 -8.86
N ALA A 30 -1.13 -9.67 -9.83
CA ALA A 30 -1.75 -10.97 -9.58
C ALA A 30 -0.93 -11.80 -8.59
N MET A 31 0.40 -11.79 -8.71
CA MET A 31 1.28 -12.50 -7.79
C MET A 31 1.23 -11.94 -6.38
N ILE A 32 1.18 -10.63 -6.25
CA ILE A 32 1.11 -9.98 -4.93
C ILE A 32 -0.20 -10.32 -4.23
N ILE A 33 -1.30 -10.28 -4.95
CA ILE A 33 -2.61 -10.59 -4.39
C ILE A 33 -2.70 -12.06 -4.04
N GLY A 34 -2.23 -12.91 -4.96
CA GLY A 34 -2.26 -14.34 -4.79
C GLY A 34 -3.66 -14.93 -4.98
N GLN A 35 -3.75 -16.23 -4.84
CA GLN A 35 -5.01 -16.94 -5.00
C GLN A 35 -5.98 -16.51 -3.91
N LYS A 36 -7.17 -16.05 -4.32
CA LYS A 36 -8.20 -15.58 -3.39
C LYS A 36 -7.74 -14.48 -2.45
N GLY A 37 -6.71 -13.75 -2.84
CA GLY A 37 -6.18 -12.66 -2.02
C GLY A 37 -5.37 -13.10 -0.81
N GLU A 38 -5.03 -14.37 -0.71
CA GLU A 38 -4.36 -14.89 0.48
C GLU A 38 -2.96 -14.32 0.69
N ARG A 39 -2.22 -14.13 -0.40
CA ARG A 39 -0.86 -13.59 -0.28
C ARG A 39 -0.88 -12.15 0.22
N LEU A 40 -1.76 -11.34 -0.34
CA LEU A 40 -1.90 -9.96 0.11
C LEU A 40 -2.33 -9.88 1.56
N LYS A 41 -3.24 -10.75 1.96
CA LYS A 41 -3.70 -10.82 3.34
C LYS A 41 -2.54 -11.13 4.29
N LYS A 42 -1.69 -12.07 3.91
CA LYS A 42 -0.53 -12.42 4.73
C LYS A 42 0.47 -11.27 4.80
N ILE A 43 0.75 -10.64 3.67
CA ILE A 43 1.65 -9.50 3.62
C ILE A 43 1.15 -8.38 4.52
N SER A 44 -0.14 -8.08 4.43
CA SER A 44 -0.76 -7.02 5.23
C SER A 44 -0.74 -7.34 6.72
N THR A 45 -1.03 -8.59 7.06
CA THR A 45 -1.01 -9.03 8.46
C THR A 45 0.39 -8.93 9.05
N ASP A 46 1.39 -9.41 8.33
CA ASP A 46 2.78 -9.36 8.79
C ASP A 46 3.24 -7.90 8.95
N ALA A 47 2.89 -7.05 8.00
CA ALA A 47 3.23 -5.63 8.07
C ALA A 47 2.56 -4.97 9.27
N ARG A 48 1.28 -5.27 9.51
CA ARG A 48 0.54 -4.72 10.63
C ARG A 48 1.18 -5.12 11.96
N ILE A 49 1.55 -6.37 12.09
CA ILE A 49 2.18 -6.85 13.32
C ILE A 49 3.51 -6.13 13.56
N ASP A 50 4.30 -5.97 12.52
CA ASP A 50 5.58 -5.24 12.62
C ASP A 50 5.36 -3.78 13.02
N MET A 51 4.35 -3.15 12.43
CA MET A 51 4.01 -1.77 12.78
C MET A 51 3.55 -1.65 14.24
N GLU A 52 2.77 -2.61 14.70
CA GLU A 52 2.31 -2.61 16.09
C GLU A 52 3.47 -2.73 17.07
N LYS A 53 4.48 -3.50 16.72
CA LYS A 53 5.69 -3.59 17.53
C LYS A 53 6.46 -2.29 17.52
N LEU A 54 6.60 -1.70 16.34
CA LEU A 54 7.35 -0.47 16.18
C LEU A 54 6.71 0.69 16.93
N PHE A 55 5.40 0.82 16.86
CA PHE A 55 4.65 1.91 17.48
C PHE A 55 4.21 1.62 18.92
N ASP A 56 4.38 0.38 19.36
CA ASP A 56 3.89 -0.07 20.66
C ASP A 56 2.41 0.26 20.84
N GLY A 57 1.60 -0.13 19.86
CA GLY A 57 0.17 0.15 19.90
C GLY A 57 -0.55 -0.51 18.75
N LYS A 58 -1.87 -0.42 18.76
CA LYS A 58 -2.70 -1.05 17.75
C LYS A 58 -2.67 -0.30 16.43
N VAL A 59 -2.68 -1.07 15.34
CA VAL A 59 -2.67 -0.54 13.98
C VAL A 59 -3.79 -1.19 13.18
N PHE A 60 -4.57 -0.36 12.49
CA PHE A 60 -5.51 -0.80 11.48
C PHE A 60 -4.89 -0.48 10.12
N LEU A 61 -4.52 -1.51 9.38
CA LEU A 61 -3.83 -1.36 8.11
C LEU A 61 -4.74 -1.81 6.96
N GLU A 62 -4.95 -0.88 6.01
CA GLU A 62 -5.62 -1.21 4.76
C GLU A 62 -4.60 -1.14 3.63
N THR A 63 -4.63 -2.13 2.74
CA THR A 63 -3.70 -2.19 1.63
C THR A 63 -4.43 -2.36 0.31
N TRP A 64 -3.89 -1.74 -0.72
CA TRP A 64 -4.35 -1.90 -2.10
C TRP A 64 -3.16 -2.22 -2.97
N VAL A 65 -3.42 -2.86 -4.10
CA VAL A 65 -2.40 -3.10 -5.11
C VAL A 65 -2.84 -2.41 -6.39
N LYS A 66 -1.96 -1.57 -6.93
CA LYS A 66 -2.20 -0.90 -8.20
C LYS A 66 -1.07 -1.19 -9.16
N VAL A 67 -1.38 -1.23 -10.44
CA VAL A 67 -0.37 -1.39 -11.47
C VAL A 67 0.13 -0.02 -11.88
N LYS A 68 1.44 0.11 -11.86
CA LYS A 68 2.10 1.33 -12.31
C LYS A 68 2.32 1.22 -13.81
N ARG A 69 1.53 1.94 -14.58
CA ARG A 69 1.57 1.85 -16.04
C ARG A 69 2.45 2.91 -16.63
N GLY A 70 3.57 2.48 -17.22
CA GLY A 70 4.40 3.34 -18.03
C GLY A 70 4.93 4.58 -17.31
N TRP A 71 6.20 4.84 -17.46
CA TRP A 71 6.81 6.01 -16.84
C TRP A 71 6.28 7.32 -17.39
N ALA A 72 6.01 7.37 -18.68
CA ALA A 72 5.54 8.60 -19.30
C ALA A 72 4.19 9.01 -18.74
N ASP A 73 3.30 8.05 -18.58
CA ASP A 73 1.98 8.32 -18.04
C ASP A 73 2.04 8.75 -16.58
N ASP A 74 2.88 8.09 -15.80
CA ASP A 74 3.07 8.44 -14.40
C ASP A 74 3.60 9.85 -14.24
N ARG A 75 4.55 10.22 -15.08
CA ARG A 75 5.12 11.56 -15.03
C ARG A 75 4.09 12.63 -15.37
N ALA A 76 3.30 12.37 -16.40
CA ALA A 76 2.26 13.30 -16.80
C ALA A 76 1.24 13.45 -15.68
N GLU A 77 0.85 12.37 -15.06
CA GLU A 77 -0.09 12.38 -13.97
C GLU A 77 0.43 13.15 -12.77
N LEU A 78 1.67 12.94 -12.41
CA LEU A 78 2.28 13.65 -11.29
C LEU A 78 2.27 15.15 -11.52
N ARG A 79 2.55 15.60 -12.73
CA ARG A 79 2.47 17.01 -13.06
C ARG A 79 1.05 17.53 -12.98
N ALA A 80 0.12 16.78 -13.52
CA ALA A 80 -1.28 17.17 -13.51
C ALA A 80 -1.81 17.31 -12.10
N GLN A 81 -1.24 16.59 -11.15
CA GLN A 81 -1.65 16.65 -9.76
C GLN A 81 -0.98 17.77 -8.97
N GLY A 82 -0.33 18.67 -9.64
CA GLY A 82 0.11 19.88 -9.00
C GLY A 82 1.49 19.85 -8.38
N LEU A 83 2.36 19.05 -8.92
CA LEU A 83 3.76 19.06 -8.50
C LEU A 83 4.52 20.21 -9.11
N GLU A 84 3.95 20.81 -10.10
CA GLU A 84 4.48 22.02 -10.65
C GLU A 84 4.02 23.26 -9.87
#